data_dd27cc0a9cd8a27a2df15a611b1eb81b
#
_entry.id   dd27cc0a9cd8a27a2df15a611b1eb81b
#
_cell.length_a   1.000
_cell.length_b   1.000
_cell.length_c   1.000
_cell.angle_alpha   90.00
_cell.angle_beta   90.00
_cell.angle_gamma   90.00
#
_symmetry.space_group_name_H-M   'P 1'
#
loop_
_entity.id
_entity.type
_entity.pdbx_description
1 polymer ?
#
loop_
_entity_poly.entity_id
_entity_poly.type
_entity_poly.pdbx_seq_one_letter_code
_entity_poly.pdbx_strand_id
1 'polypeptide(L)'
;MSSISIIPTEKIVERLRYENPWWINKRIPEVFSKMARRLYFSLFYPFVIENKIRRALVLMGPRRVGKTVKLFHSIQELLNENINPQKIFFIGIDNPIYVHLGLEDILNLCRQSLNQEDLNGCYVFLMKYNT
;
A
#
# COMPACT_ATOMS: atom_id res chain seq x y z
N MET A 1 -23.50 -25.02 -0.25
CA MET A 1 -22.58 -24.16 -0.36
C MET A 1 -22.35 -23.35 0.83
N SER A 2 -21.31 -23.04 1.03
CA SER A 2 -21.12 -22.34 2.18
C SER A 2 -20.74 -20.96 1.87
N SER A 3 -21.54 -20.15 1.94
CA SER A 3 -21.26 -18.80 1.76
C SER A 3 -20.67 -18.21 2.98
N ILE A 4 -20.19 -19.01 3.81
CA ILE A 4 -19.62 -18.56 5.03
C ILE A 4 -18.43 -17.72 4.74
N SER A 5 -18.26 -16.64 5.40
CA SER A 5 -17.08 -15.83 5.34
C SER A 5 -16.83 -15.12 4.04
N ILE A 6 -17.81 -15.07 3.19
CA ILE A 6 -17.63 -14.24 2.02
C ILE A 6 -17.83 -12.80 2.43
N ILE A 7 -16.77 -12.03 2.33
CA ILE A 7 -16.81 -10.63 2.70
C ILE A 7 -17.23 -9.84 1.48
N PRO A 8 -18.24 -8.98 1.60
CA PRO A 8 -18.69 -8.20 0.45
C PRO A 8 -17.58 -7.34 -0.12
N THR A 9 -17.57 -7.24 -1.44
CA THR A 9 -16.57 -6.46 -2.13
C THR A 9 -16.51 -5.03 -1.63
N GLU A 10 -17.65 -4.44 -1.32
CA GLU A 10 -17.70 -3.08 -0.83
C GLU A 10 -16.90 -2.89 0.46
N LYS A 11 -16.95 -3.90 1.33
CA LYS A 11 -16.19 -3.82 2.57
C LYS A 11 -14.70 -3.87 2.33
N ILE A 12 -14.29 -4.68 1.38
CA ILE A 12 -12.88 -4.78 1.04
C ILE A 12 -12.40 -3.48 0.43
N VAL A 13 -13.18 -2.89 -0.45
CA VAL A 13 -12.83 -1.62 -1.07
C VAL A 13 -12.76 -0.51 -0.04
N GLU A 14 -13.69 -0.50 0.92
CA GLU A 14 -13.63 0.46 2.02
C GLU A 14 -12.33 0.36 2.79
N ARG A 15 -11.91 -0.89 3.06
CA ARG A 15 -10.67 -1.10 3.80
C ARG A 15 -9.48 -0.61 3.00
N LEU A 16 -9.46 -0.88 1.70
CA LEU A 16 -8.39 -0.42 0.84
C LEU A 16 -8.32 1.11 0.82
N ARG A 17 -9.46 1.77 0.73
CA ARG A 17 -9.47 3.23 0.78
C ARG A 17 -8.97 3.75 2.11
N TYR A 18 -9.32 3.08 3.18
CA TYR A 18 -8.86 3.47 4.51
C TYR A 18 -7.34 3.36 4.61
N GLU A 19 -6.78 2.31 4.04
CA GLU A 19 -5.35 2.10 4.10
C GLU A 19 -4.58 3.03 3.15
N ASN A 20 -5.27 3.65 2.20
CA ASN A 20 -4.63 4.47 1.18
C ASN A 20 -5.25 5.88 1.15
N PRO A 21 -5.12 6.64 2.23
CA PRO A 21 -5.78 7.95 2.29
C PRO A 21 -5.28 8.94 1.24
N TRP A 22 -4.07 8.75 0.72
CA TRP A 22 -3.55 9.65 -0.32
C TRP A 22 -4.30 9.53 -1.63
N TRP A 23 -5.08 8.47 -1.83
CA TRP A 23 -5.91 8.40 -3.03
C TRP A 23 -6.87 9.58 -3.12
N ILE A 24 -7.25 10.13 -1.96
CA ILE A 24 -8.22 11.22 -1.92
C ILE A 24 -7.57 12.52 -1.48
N ASN A 25 -6.85 12.51 -0.36
CA ASN A 25 -6.31 13.75 0.19
C ASN A 25 -4.86 14.04 -0.18
N LYS A 26 -4.23 13.13 -0.94
CA LYS A 26 -2.91 13.33 -1.54
C LYS A 26 -1.78 13.45 -0.53
N ARG A 27 -1.94 12.89 0.66
CA ARG A 27 -0.88 12.91 1.68
C ARG A 27 -0.99 11.70 2.58
N ILE A 28 0.13 11.38 3.22
CA ILE A 28 0.17 10.27 4.16
C ILE A 28 -0.43 10.72 5.49
N PRO A 29 -0.74 9.75 6.39
CA PRO A 29 -1.23 10.13 7.71
C PRO A 29 -0.24 11.05 8.42
N GLU A 30 -0.77 12.05 9.08
CA GLU A 30 0.04 13.11 9.66
C GLU A 30 1.02 12.60 10.70
N VAL A 31 0.62 11.58 11.44
CA VAL A 31 1.50 11.05 12.47
C VAL A 31 2.84 10.59 11.89
N PHE A 32 2.83 10.07 10.66
CA PHE A 32 4.06 9.64 10.03
C PHE A 32 4.79 10.78 9.34
N SER A 33 4.05 11.74 8.80
CA SER A 33 4.70 12.85 8.12
C SER A 33 5.51 13.71 9.07
N LYS A 34 5.17 13.70 10.35
CA LYS A 34 5.87 14.48 11.36
C LYS A 34 7.09 13.78 11.93
N MET A 35 7.26 12.51 11.65
CA MET A 35 8.40 11.77 12.17
C MET A 35 9.63 12.05 11.34
N ALA A 36 10.79 12.12 12.02
CA ALA A 36 12.04 12.31 11.32
C ALA A 36 12.34 11.11 10.44
N ARG A 37 12.96 11.35 9.30
CA ARG A 37 13.38 10.28 8.42
C ARG A 37 14.48 9.48 9.08
N ARG A 38 14.37 8.16 8.95
CA ARG A 38 15.36 7.31 9.55
C ARG A 38 16.60 7.24 8.68
N LEU A 39 17.72 6.89 9.33
CA LEU A 39 18.99 6.82 8.66
C LEU A 39 18.94 5.90 7.45
N TYR A 40 18.15 4.84 7.52
CA TYR A 40 18.09 3.87 6.43
C TYR A 40 17.24 4.32 5.26
N PHE A 41 16.54 5.43 5.38
CA PHE A 41 15.62 5.83 4.34
C PHE A 41 16.35 6.04 3.02
N SER A 42 17.50 6.70 3.05
CA SER A 42 18.23 6.99 1.84
C SER A 42 18.76 5.74 1.16
N LEU A 43 18.93 4.66 1.92
CA LEU A 43 19.35 3.40 1.34
C LEU A 43 18.17 2.59 0.80
N PHE A 44 17.01 2.81 1.36
CA PHE A 44 15.81 2.07 0.99
C PHE A 44 15.10 2.67 -0.21
N TYR A 45 14.98 3.99 -0.22
CA TYR A 45 14.15 4.66 -1.23
C TYR A 45 14.57 4.38 -2.68
N PRO A 46 15.86 4.26 -3.00
CA PRO A 46 16.23 3.95 -4.38
C PRO A 46 15.62 2.67 -4.91
N PHE A 47 15.39 1.67 -4.04
CA PHE A 47 14.76 0.45 -4.48
C PHE A 47 13.29 0.68 -4.84
N VAL A 48 12.68 1.68 -4.23
CA VAL A 48 11.31 2.03 -4.54
C VAL A 48 11.21 2.63 -5.92
N ILE A 49 12.08 3.60 -6.21
CA ILE A 49 11.97 4.33 -7.47
C ILE A 49 12.53 3.59 -8.66
N GLU A 50 13.28 2.51 -8.42
CA GLU A 50 13.80 1.69 -9.52
C GLU A 50 12.71 0.87 -10.17
N ASN A 51 11.49 1.08 -9.80
CA ASN A 51 10.37 0.28 -10.26
C ASN A 51 9.96 0.71 -11.66
N LYS A 52 10.56 0.15 -12.68
CA LYS A 52 10.22 0.48 -14.06
C LYS A 52 9.09 -0.37 -14.57
N ILE A 53 8.85 -1.48 -13.90
CA ILE A 53 7.76 -2.37 -14.22
C ILE A 53 7.02 -2.55 -12.94
N ARG A 54 5.75 -2.89 -13.02
CA ARG A 54 4.96 -3.12 -11.82
C ARG A 54 5.68 -4.05 -10.86
N ARG A 55 5.91 -3.59 -9.65
CA ARG A 55 6.61 -4.34 -8.63
C ARG A 55 5.92 -4.24 -7.30
N ALA A 56 6.07 -5.26 -6.50
CA ALA A 56 5.60 -5.24 -5.14
C ALA A 56 6.80 -5.24 -4.20
N LEU A 57 6.84 -4.28 -3.29
CA LEU A 57 7.81 -4.29 -2.22
C LEU A 57 7.15 -4.91 -1.00
N VAL A 58 7.73 -6.00 -0.51
CA VAL A 58 7.18 -6.69 0.63
C VAL A 58 8.09 -6.50 1.81
N LEU A 59 7.58 -5.90 2.88
CA LEU A 59 8.31 -5.77 4.13
C LEU A 59 7.72 -6.72 5.14
N MET A 60 8.53 -7.62 5.64
CA MET A 60 8.11 -8.64 6.59
C MET A 60 8.92 -8.54 7.85
N GLY A 61 8.34 -9.01 8.94
CA GLY A 61 9.04 -9.01 10.20
C GLY A 61 8.12 -8.70 11.34
N PRO A 62 8.64 -8.64 12.56
CA PRO A 62 7.81 -8.31 13.71
C PRO A 62 7.23 -6.93 13.56
N ARG A 63 6.08 -6.72 14.19
CA ARG A 63 5.41 -5.43 14.14
C ARG A 63 6.28 -4.39 14.79
N ARG A 64 6.85 -3.51 14.00
CA ARG A 64 7.74 -2.48 14.47
C ARG A 64 7.46 -1.17 13.77
N VAL A 65 7.54 -0.10 14.54
CA VAL A 65 7.25 1.24 14.04
C VAL A 65 8.18 1.60 12.88
N GLY A 66 9.43 1.18 12.94
CA GLY A 66 10.40 1.55 11.93
C GLY A 66 10.06 1.11 10.53
N LYS A 67 9.45 -0.07 10.38
CA LYS A 67 9.09 -0.55 9.05
C LYS A 67 7.97 0.28 8.45
N THR A 68 6.94 0.53 9.24
CA THR A 68 5.79 1.28 8.79
C THR A 68 6.18 2.72 8.44
N VAL A 69 6.97 3.34 9.29
CA VAL A 69 7.40 4.71 9.07
C VAL A 69 8.19 4.81 7.77
N LYS A 70 9.08 3.86 7.53
CA LYS A 70 9.90 3.87 6.32
C LYS A 70 9.02 3.76 5.07
N LEU A 71 8.00 2.92 5.12
CA LEU A 71 7.07 2.77 4.01
C LEU A 71 6.34 4.07 3.74
N PHE A 72 5.77 4.66 4.78
CA PHE A 72 5.00 5.88 4.58
C PHE A 72 5.88 7.05 4.16
N HIS A 73 7.11 7.12 4.63
CA HIS A 73 8.02 8.16 4.16
C HIS A 73 8.35 7.97 2.68
N SER A 74 8.45 6.72 2.23
CA SER A 74 8.66 6.45 0.80
C SER A 74 7.46 6.91 -0.01
N ILE A 75 6.26 6.65 0.48
CA ILE A 75 5.05 7.11 -0.21
C ILE A 75 5.02 8.64 -0.25
N GLN A 76 5.37 9.29 0.86
CA GLN A 76 5.41 10.73 0.88
C GLN A 76 6.38 11.28 -0.16
N GLU A 77 7.54 10.65 -0.30
CA GLU A 77 8.52 11.11 -1.27
C GLU A 77 7.99 10.95 -2.70
N LEU A 78 7.30 9.84 -2.97
CA LEU A 78 6.70 9.67 -4.29
C LEU A 78 5.66 10.76 -4.56
N LEU A 79 4.87 11.10 -3.54
CA LEU A 79 3.90 12.16 -3.68
C LEU A 79 4.59 13.51 -3.94
N ASN A 80 5.71 13.75 -3.26
CA ASN A 80 6.47 14.97 -3.46
C ASN A 80 7.05 15.07 -4.86
N GLU A 81 7.28 13.92 -5.49
CA GLU A 81 7.80 13.89 -6.86
C GLU A 81 6.68 13.86 -7.89
N ASN A 82 5.47 14.18 -7.46
CA ASN A 82 4.32 14.30 -8.35
C ASN A 82 3.86 12.99 -8.96
N ILE A 83 4.15 11.88 -8.31
CA ILE A 83 3.57 10.60 -8.73
C ILE A 83 2.09 10.66 -8.41
N ASN A 84 1.28 10.18 -9.35
CA ASN A 84 -0.16 10.16 -9.17
C ASN A 84 -0.52 9.37 -7.91
N PRO A 85 -1.19 9.99 -6.92
CA PRO A 85 -1.50 9.30 -5.67
C PRO A 85 -2.30 8.02 -5.88
N GLN A 86 -3.09 7.95 -6.94
CA GLN A 86 -3.89 6.77 -7.22
C GLN A 86 -3.10 5.66 -7.91
N LYS A 87 -1.81 5.87 -8.10
CA LYS A 87 -0.91 4.82 -8.57
C LYS A 87 -0.05 4.26 -7.46
N ILE A 88 -0.32 4.64 -6.22
CA ILE A 88 0.42 4.17 -5.05
C ILE A 88 -0.53 3.37 -4.19
N PHE A 89 -0.22 2.09 -4.01
CA PHE A 89 -1.07 1.17 -3.23
C PHE A 89 -0.30 0.66 -2.02
N PHE A 90 -0.93 0.74 -0.86
CA PHE A 90 -0.42 0.13 0.36
C PHE A 90 -1.45 -0.86 0.86
N ILE A 91 -1.02 -2.08 1.16
CA ILE A 91 -1.93 -3.13 1.59
C ILE A 91 -1.34 -3.87 2.78
N GLY A 92 -2.06 -3.86 3.89
CA GLY A 92 -1.70 -4.67 5.05
C GLY A 92 -2.25 -6.06 4.85
N ILE A 93 -1.47 -6.91 4.22
CA ILE A 93 -1.98 -8.20 3.73
C ILE A 93 -2.33 -9.19 4.83
N ASP A 94 -1.95 -8.90 6.08
CA ASP A 94 -2.31 -9.75 7.20
C ASP A 94 -3.73 -9.50 7.69
N ASN A 95 -4.39 -8.47 7.20
CA ASN A 95 -5.74 -8.19 7.65
C ASN A 95 -6.67 -9.32 7.21
N PRO A 96 -7.45 -9.90 8.14
CA PRO A 96 -8.34 -11.02 7.78
C PRO A 96 -9.34 -10.70 6.68
N ILE A 97 -9.60 -9.44 6.42
CA ILE A 97 -10.54 -9.07 5.37
C ILE A 97 -10.06 -9.55 3.99
N TYR A 98 -8.75 -9.79 3.85
CA TYR A 98 -8.17 -10.25 2.58
C TYR A 98 -7.93 -11.75 2.54
N VAL A 99 -8.41 -12.49 3.54
CA VAL A 99 -7.98 -13.88 3.75
C VAL A 99 -8.26 -14.79 2.57
N HIS A 100 -9.32 -14.53 1.81
CA HIS A 100 -9.69 -15.40 0.69
C HIS A 100 -9.25 -14.81 -0.65
N LEU A 101 -8.42 -13.78 -0.64
CA LEU A 101 -8.00 -13.11 -1.86
C LEU A 101 -6.52 -13.31 -2.12
N GLY A 102 -6.17 -13.57 -3.37
CA GLY A 102 -4.78 -13.50 -3.78
C GLY A 102 -4.40 -12.05 -4.02
N LEU A 103 -3.12 -11.81 -4.16
CA LEU A 103 -2.63 -10.46 -4.38
C LEU A 103 -3.22 -9.85 -5.65
N GLU A 104 -3.32 -10.63 -6.71
CA GLU A 104 -3.89 -10.14 -7.97
C GLU A 104 -5.32 -9.67 -7.78
N ASP A 105 -6.09 -10.40 -6.96
CA ASP A 105 -7.47 -10.02 -6.72
C ASP A 105 -7.53 -8.67 -6.01
N ILE A 106 -6.65 -8.46 -5.02
CA ILE A 106 -6.64 -7.22 -4.27
C ILE A 106 -6.23 -6.06 -5.17
N LEU A 107 -5.21 -6.27 -5.98
CA LEU A 107 -4.75 -5.22 -6.89
C LEU A 107 -5.82 -4.86 -7.91
N ASN A 108 -6.55 -5.86 -8.39
CA ASN A 108 -7.64 -5.59 -9.33
C ASN A 108 -8.77 -4.82 -8.68
N LEU A 109 -9.06 -5.08 -7.40
CA LEU A 109 -10.06 -4.30 -6.69
C LEU A 109 -9.62 -2.84 -6.56
N CYS A 110 -8.34 -2.62 -6.28
CA CYS A 110 -7.81 -1.26 -6.23
C CYS A 110 -8.01 -0.57 -7.58
N ARG A 111 -7.59 -1.25 -8.64
CA ARG A 111 -7.68 -0.70 -9.98
C ARG A 111 -9.11 -0.36 -10.35
N GLN A 112 -10.03 -1.28 -10.09
CA GLN A 112 -11.43 -1.08 -10.43
C GLN A 112 -12.05 0.05 -9.62
N SER A 113 -11.71 0.15 -8.34
CA SER A 113 -12.28 1.20 -7.51
C SER A 113 -11.76 2.58 -7.90
N LEU A 114 -10.65 2.65 -8.60
CA LEU A 114 -10.06 3.90 -9.06
C LEU A 114 -10.28 4.13 -10.56
N ASN A 115 -11.06 3.26 -11.19
CA ASN A 115 -11.40 3.38 -12.61
C ASN A 115 -10.17 3.40 -13.51
N GLN A 116 -9.19 2.56 -13.21
CA GLN A 116 -7.99 2.45 -14.02
C GLN A 116 -8.07 1.23 -14.91
N GLU A 117 -7.51 1.34 -16.10
CA GLU A 117 -7.56 0.25 -17.07
C GLU A 117 -6.58 -0.85 -16.77
N ASP A 118 -5.43 -0.50 -16.21
CA ASP A 118 -4.41 -1.48 -15.92
C ASP A 118 -3.59 -1.03 -14.70
N LEU A 119 -2.60 -1.83 -14.35
CA LEU A 119 -1.77 -1.57 -13.18
C LEU A 119 -0.39 -1.02 -13.56
N ASN A 120 -0.24 -0.58 -14.80
CA ASN A 120 1.04 -0.08 -15.25
C ASN A 120 1.43 1.19 -14.50
N GLY A 121 2.68 1.25 -14.09
CA GLY A 121 3.19 2.42 -13.37
C GLY A 121 2.79 2.48 -11.91
N CYS A 122 2.18 1.42 -11.38
CA CYS A 122 1.78 1.41 -9.98
C CYS A 122 2.94 1.01 -9.08
N TYR A 123 2.98 1.64 -7.91
CA TYR A 123 3.91 1.28 -6.85
C TYR A 123 3.09 0.55 -5.80
N VAL A 124 3.50 -0.66 -5.45
CA VAL A 124 2.74 -1.50 -4.52
C VAL A 124 3.59 -1.79 -3.30
N PHE A 125 3.09 -1.43 -2.14
CA PHE A 125 3.74 -1.68 -0.86
C PHE A 125 2.91 -2.67 -0.08
N LEU A 126 3.51 -3.80 0.26
CA LEU A 126 2.82 -4.83 1.04
C LEU A 126 3.46 -4.89 2.42
N MET A 127 2.63 -4.82 3.44
CA MET A 127 3.11 -4.95 4.80
C MET A 127 2.58 -6.24 5.38
N LYS A 128 3.47 -7.06 5.88
CA LYS A 128 3.12 -8.29 6.54
C LYS A 128 3.83 -8.34 7.88
N TYR A 129 3.04 -8.42 8.93
CA TYR A 129 3.59 -8.50 10.27
C TYR A 129 3.79 -9.96 10.60
N ASN A 130 5.00 -10.39 10.40
CA ASN A 130 5.33 -11.76 10.64
C ASN A 130 5.67 -11.97 12.09
N THR A 131 5.14 -12.98 12.70
CA THR A 131 5.42 -13.24 14.11
C THR A 131 6.35 -14.42 14.27
#